data_8781d33c370188b54175a07bd7d402be
#
_entry.id   8781d33c370188b54175a07bd7d402be
#
_cell.length_a   1.000
_cell.length_b   1.000
_cell.length_c   1.000
_cell.angle_alpha   90.00
_cell.angle_beta   90.00
_cell.angle_gamma   90.00
#
_symmetry.space_group_name_H-M   'P 1'
#
loop_
_entity.id
_entity.type
_entity.pdbx_description
1 polymer ?
#
loop_
_entity_poly.entity_id
_entity_poly.type
_entity_poly.pdbx_seq_one_letter_code
_entity_poly.pdbx_strand_id
1 'polypeptide(L)'
;RGSQFPRDQANESECVSDNPAITASGLVKRFGGRPVVDGVDLLVSRGLIYGVLGPNGAGKTTTLRTLLGIIEPDEGSRTLLGNSHPREVSDLVGYLPEERGLYPTMKTQEAIAFMGALRGLPWAEGRARATMLLEENGLGHAIDQKIRKLSKGMAQLVQLFGSIVHRPELLVLDEPFSGLDPVNQERLEALILAERDRGATILFSTHVMAHAQRLCDRLSIIARGKRRFEGTVADARALLPQQVLYTPHFADGGITALLPPDATRAGEAWRFEMPGGGIEALLKRLIDGGYGISGLSIERPGLHEAFVRIVGDAAMEDAA
;
A
#
# COMPACT_ATOMS: atom_id res chain seq x y z
N ARG A 1 29.51 -42.86 17.73
CA ARG A 1 28.10 -43.00 17.29
C ARG A 1 27.57 -41.58 17.17
N GLY A 2 27.53 -41.09 15.92
CA GLY A 2 27.02 -39.79 15.57
C GLY A 2 25.49 -39.75 15.59
N SER A 3 24.89 -38.70 16.11
CA SER A 3 23.51 -38.35 15.88
C SER A 3 23.48 -37.13 14.96
N GLN A 4 23.16 -37.40 13.70
CA GLN A 4 22.79 -36.36 12.72
C GLN A 4 21.42 -35.83 13.11
N PHE A 5 21.33 -34.52 13.31
CA PHE A 5 20.05 -33.82 13.28
C PHE A 5 19.72 -33.49 11.80
N PRO A 6 18.52 -33.81 11.34
CA PRO A 6 18.10 -33.41 10.01
C PRO A 6 17.90 -31.88 9.95
N ARG A 7 18.48 -31.23 8.95
CA ARG A 7 18.15 -29.87 8.54
C ARG A 7 16.79 -29.93 7.83
N ASP A 8 15.74 -29.58 8.53
CA ASP A 8 14.49 -29.22 7.89
C ASP A 8 14.69 -27.87 7.17
N GLN A 9 14.93 -27.97 5.89
CA GLN A 9 14.65 -26.87 4.96
C GLN A 9 13.15 -26.84 4.79
N ALA A 10 12.46 -26.06 5.62
CA ALA A 10 11.11 -25.64 5.33
C ALA A 10 11.18 -24.73 4.08
N ASN A 11 10.96 -25.35 2.95
CA ASN A 11 10.67 -24.69 1.69
C ASN A 11 9.22 -24.18 1.81
N GLU A 12 9.04 -22.95 2.31
CA GLU A 12 7.79 -22.22 2.18
C GLU A 12 7.58 -21.91 0.69
N SER A 13 7.13 -22.93 -0.04
CA SER A 13 6.48 -22.72 -1.32
C SER A 13 5.17 -22.00 -1.02
N GLU A 14 5.19 -20.65 -1.12
CA GLU A 14 4.01 -19.80 -1.15
C GLU A 14 2.97 -20.48 -2.05
N CYS A 15 1.80 -20.77 -1.49
CA CYS A 15 0.59 -21.10 -2.26
C CYS A 15 0.24 -19.90 -3.13
N VAL A 16 0.87 -19.78 -4.28
CA VAL A 16 0.36 -18.95 -5.37
C VAL A 16 -0.95 -19.64 -5.77
N SER A 17 -2.07 -19.01 -5.44
CA SER A 17 -3.38 -19.50 -5.90
C SER A 17 -3.30 -19.64 -7.43
N ASP A 18 -3.71 -20.80 -7.96
CA ASP A 18 -3.70 -21.10 -9.41
C ASP A 18 -4.49 -20.10 -10.26
N ASN A 19 -5.19 -19.13 -9.65
CA ASN A 19 -6.02 -18.12 -10.31
C ASN A 19 -5.90 -16.74 -9.61
N PRO A 20 -4.91 -15.91 -9.98
CA PRO A 20 -4.75 -14.56 -9.42
C PRO A 20 -5.92 -13.65 -9.79
N ALA A 21 -6.19 -12.63 -8.96
CA ALA A 21 -7.19 -11.61 -9.24
C ALA A 21 -6.72 -10.65 -10.35
N ILE A 22 -5.42 -10.35 -10.38
CA ILE A 22 -4.82 -9.47 -11.39
C ILE A 22 -3.49 -10.08 -11.84
N THR A 23 -3.31 -10.15 -13.16
CA THR A 23 -2.00 -10.39 -13.77
C THR A 23 -1.72 -9.29 -14.77
N ALA A 24 -0.51 -8.74 -14.75
CA ALA A 24 -0.02 -7.82 -15.75
C ALA A 24 1.42 -8.17 -16.10
N SER A 25 1.76 -8.14 -17.37
CA SER A 25 3.11 -8.44 -17.86
C SER A 25 3.54 -7.41 -18.89
N GLY A 26 4.67 -6.74 -18.58
CA GLY A 26 5.30 -5.79 -19.47
C GLY A 26 4.42 -4.61 -19.86
N LEU A 27 3.52 -4.13 -18.97
CA LEU A 27 2.60 -3.04 -19.31
C LEU A 27 3.36 -1.75 -19.64
N VAL A 28 3.07 -1.20 -20.81
CA VAL A 28 3.60 0.09 -21.27
C VAL A 28 2.44 1.00 -21.64
N LYS A 29 2.50 2.25 -21.17
CA LYS A 29 1.60 3.33 -21.60
C LYS A 29 2.35 4.62 -21.81
N ARG A 30 2.21 5.19 -22.99
CA ARG A 30 2.84 6.45 -23.40
C ARG A 30 1.80 7.56 -23.59
N PHE A 31 2.16 8.77 -23.25
CA PHE A 31 1.41 9.97 -23.60
C PHE A 31 2.36 10.98 -24.26
N GLY A 32 2.01 11.43 -25.45
CA GLY A 32 2.88 12.31 -26.23
C GLY A 32 4.29 11.73 -26.48
N GLY A 33 4.38 10.41 -26.69
CA GLY A 33 5.65 9.68 -26.91
C GLY A 33 6.44 9.36 -25.64
N ARG A 34 6.07 9.89 -24.48
CA ARG A 34 6.76 9.65 -23.20
C ARG A 34 6.10 8.49 -22.44
N PRO A 35 6.86 7.49 -21.95
CA PRO A 35 6.32 6.42 -21.15
C PRO A 35 5.95 6.96 -19.75
N VAL A 36 4.69 6.74 -19.34
CA VAL A 36 4.17 7.00 -17.99
C VAL A 36 4.09 5.69 -17.22
N VAL A 37 3.84 4.58 -17.90
CA VAL A 37 4.01 3.22 -17.42
C VAL A 37 4.99 2.56 -18.38
N ASP A 38 6.03 1.92 -17.85
CA ASP A 38 7.19 1.44 -18.62
C ASP A 38 7.61 0.04 -18.15
N GLY A 39 7.00 -0.98 -18.74
CA GLY A 39 7.31 -2.38 -18.47
C GLY A 39 6.87 -2.86 -17.09
N VAL A 40 5.69 -2.43 -16.61
CA VAL A 40 5.20 -2.83 -15.29
C VAL A 40 4.61 -4.24 -15.33
N ASP A 41 5.16 -5.12 -14.47
CA ASP A 41 4.60 -6.43 -14.14
C ASP A 41 3.87 -6.35 -12.81
N LEU A 42 2.76 -7.08 -12.65
CA LEU A 42 1.98 -7.11 -11.43
C LEU A 42 1.26 -8.45 -11.28
N LEU A 43 1.38 -9.06 -10.09
CA LEU A 43 0.68 -10.29 -9.75
C LEU A 43 -0.04 -10.09 -8.41
N VAL A 44 -1.37 -10.11 -8.44
CA VAL A 44 -2.20 -9.93 -7.23
C VAL A 44 -2.99 -11.20 -6.98
N SER A 45 -2.68 -11.91 -5.91
CA SER A 45 -3.43 -13.08 -5.47
C SER A 45 -4.81 -12.69 -4.93
N ARG A 46 -5.78 -13.61 -4.99
CA ARG A 46 -7.13 -13.37 -4.47
C ARG A 46 -7.14 -13.24 -2.95
N GLY A 47 -8.05 -12.42 -2.42
CA GLY A 47 -8.30 -12.26 -0.99
C GLY A 47 -7.23 -11.43 -0.24
N LEU A 48 -6.26 -10.83 -0.94
CA LEU A 48 -5.22 -9.99 -0.35
C LEU A 48 -5.53 -8.51 -0.50
N ILE A 49 -4.91 -7.71 0.37
CA ILE A 49 -4.77 -6.26 0.21
C ILE A 49 -3.40 -5.99 -0.40
N TYR A 50 -3.38 -5.49 -1.64
CA TYR A 50 -2.17 -5.18 -2.37
C TYR A 50 -2.01 -3.67 -2.58
N GLY A 51 -0.86 -3.12 -2.17
CA GLY A 51 -0.54 -1.71 -2.30
C GLY A 51 0.27 -1.39 -3.56
N VAL A 52 -0.10 -0.35 -4.28
CA VAL A 52 0.72 0.27 -5.34
C VAL A 52 1.22 1.61 -4.84
N LEU A 53 2.47 1.63 -4.38
CA LEU A 53 3.08 2.79 -3.75
C LEU A 53 3.96 3.56 -4.74
N GLY A 54 4.08 4.85 -4.52
CA GLY A 54 4.97 5.68 -5.34
C GLY A 54 4.71 7.17 -5.16
N PRO A 55 5.66 8.04 -5.53
CA PRO A 55 5.46 9.48 -5.48
C PRO A 55 4.37 9.94 -6.46
N ASN A 56 3.96 11.18 -6.34
CA ASN A 56 3.03 11.79 -7.32
C ASN A 56 3.69 11.82 -8.70
N GLY A 57 2.91 11.45 -9.73
CA GLY A 57 3.42 11.33 -11.10
C GLY A 57 4.22 10.05 -11.39
N ALA A 58 4.30 9.10 -10.47
CA ALA A 58 5.01 7.83 -10.68
C ALA A 58 4.35 6.88 -11.70
N GLY A 59 3.09 7.15 -12.11
CA GLY A 59 2.33 6.29 -13.01
C GLY A 59 1.28 5.40 -12.33
N LYS A 60 1.07 5.51 -11.00
CA LYS A 60 0.13 4.69 -10.23
C LYS A 60 -1.28 4.68 -10.83
N THR A 61 -1.94 5.84 -10.89
CA THR A 61 -3.29 6.02 -11.47
C THR A 61 -3.39 5.48 -12.90
N THR A 62 -2.37 5.75 -13.72
CA THR A 62 -2.32 5.24 -15.11
C THR A 62 -2.25 3.71 -15.12
N THR A 63 -1.43 3.11 -14.25
CA THR A 63 -1.35 1.65 -14.10
C THR A 63 -2.71 1.06 -13.70
N LEU A 64 -3.37 1.61 -12.66
CA LEU A 64 -4.68 1.15 -12.22
C LEU A 64 -5.73 1.26 -13.34
N ARG A 65 -5.78 2.40 -14.03
CA ARG A 65 -6.73 2.62 -15.14
C ARG A 65 -6.43 1.69 -16.33
N THR A 66 -5.16 1.36 -16.57
CA THR A 66 -4.78 0.39 -17.59
C THR A 66 -5.23 -1.02 -17.23
N LEU A 67 -5.03 -1.45 -15.98
CA LEU A 67 -5.52 -2.73 -15.49
C LEU A 67 -7.03 -2.87 -15.65
N LEU A 68 -7.78 -1.82 -15.34
CA LEU A 68 -9.25 -1.78 -15.44
C LEU A 68 -9.80 -1.68 -16.87
N GLY A 69 -8.95 -1.55 -17.90
CA GLY A 69 -9.40 -1.33 -19.29
C GLY A 69 -10.06 0.04 -19.53
N ILE A 70 -9.83 1.00 -18.64
CA ILE A 70 -10.23 2.41 -18.84
C ILE A 70 -9.27 3.05 -19.86
N ILE A 71 -7.99 2.69 -19.78
CA ILE A 71 -6.94 3.07 -20.72
C ILE A 71 -6.37 1.78 -21.32
N GLU A 72 -6.25 1.73 -22.66
CA GLU A 72 -5.59 0.59 -23.31
C GLU A 72 -4.07 0.76 -23.22
N PRO A 73 -3.32 -0.32 -22.90
CA PRO A 73 -1.86 -0.29 -22.94
C PRO A 73 -1.37 -0.17 -24.39
N ASP A 74 -0.18 0.39 -24.56
CA ASP A 74 0.48 0.41 -25.87
C ASP A 74 1.26 -0.90 -26.11
N GLU A 75 1.73 -1.54 -25.02
CA GLU A 75 2.43 -2.83 -25.04
C GLU A 75 2.10 -3.62 -23.75
N GLY A 76 2.37 -4.93 -23.77
CA GLY A 76 2.14 -5.82 -22.66
C GLY A 76 0.74 -6.43 -22.64
N SER A 77 0.47 -7.23 -21.63
CA SER A 77 -0.80 -7.93 -21.44
C SER A 77 -1.29 -7.82 -20.01
N ARG A 78 -2.60 -7.99 -19.83
CA ARG A 78 -3.25 -8.02 -18.52
C ARG A 78 -4.40 -9.02 -18.47
N THR A 79 -4.66 -9.55 -17.30
CA THR A 79 -5.92 -10.24 -16.99
C THR A 79 -6.51 -9.70 -15.70
N LEU A 80 -7.83 -9.67 -15.62
CA LEU A 80 -8.59 -9.25 -14.47
C LEU A 80 -9.59 -10.35 -14.12
N LEU A 81 -9.50 -10.91 -12.92
CA LEU A 81 -10.31 -12.07 -12.49
C LEU A 81 -10.27 -13.25 -13.49
N GLY A 82 -9.11 -13.43 -14.16
CA GLY A 82 -8.90 -14.48 -15.18
C GLY A 82 -9.34 -14.09 -16.60
N ASN A 83 -9.92 -12.90 -16.80
CA ASN A 83 -10.36 -12.43 -18.12
C ASN A 83 -9.37 -11.41 -18.72
N SER A 84 -8.99 -11.59 -19.97
CA SER A 84 -8.11 -10.65 -20.72
C SER A 84 -8.82 -9.37 -21.15
N HIS A 85 -10.16 -9.34 -21.10
CA HIS A 85 -11.00 -8.20 -21.41
C HIS A 85 -11.63 -7.63 -20.12
N PRO A 86 -10.98 -6.70 -19.41
CA PRO A 86 -11.42 -6.22 -18.10
C PRO A 86 -12.87 -5.72 -18.04
N ARG A 87 -13.40 -5.22 -19.17
CA ARG A 87 -14.78 -4.71 -19.25
C ARG A 87 -15.83 -5.81 -19.10
N GLU A 88 -15.51 -7.06 -19.47
CA GLU A 88 -16.43 -8.21 -19.38
C GLU A 88 -16.66 -8.67 -17.94
N VAL A 89 -15.77 -8.30 -17.00
CA VAL A 89 -15.89 -8.59 -15.57
C VAL A 89 -16.15 -7.34 -14.74
N SER A 90 -16.60 -6.25 -15.39
CA SER A 90 -16.78 -4.95 -14.74
C SER A 90 -17.85 -4.95 -13.64
N ASP A 91 -18.82 -5.87 -13.68
CA ASP A 91 -19.84 -6.11 -12.66
C ASP A 91 -19.28 -6.76 -11.38
N LEU A 92 -18.11 -7.42 -11.47
CA LEU A 92 -17.38 -8.01 -10.36
C LEU A 92 -16.34 -7.05 -9.76
N VAL A 93 -16.18 -5.85 -10.34
CA VAL A 93 -15.12 -4.90 -9.97
C VAL A 93 -15.71 -3.62 -9.42
N GLY A 94 -15.30 -3.26 -8.21
CA GLY A 94 -15.49 -1.93 -7.64
C GLY A 94 -14.29 -1.03 -7.98
N TYR A 95 -14.55 0.21 -8.38
CA TYR A 95 -13.50 1.20 -8.63
C TYR A 95 -13.81 2.52 -7.94
N LEU A 96 -12.89 2.98 -7.12
CA LEU A 96 -12.89 4.30 -6.49
C LEU A 96 -11.79 5.14 -7.15
N PRO A 97 -12.10 6.09 -8.04
CA PRO A 97 -11.13 7.02 -8.61
C PRO A 97 -10.70 8.06 -7.58
N GLU A 98 -9.49 8.63 -7.75
CA GLU A 98 -9.00 9.76 -6.95
C GLU A 98 -9.91 10.98 -7.06
N GLU A 99 -10.40 11.26 -8.28
CA GLU A 99 -11.33 12.37 -8.53
C GLU A 99 -12.77 11.95 -8.20
N ARG A 100 -13.53 12.91 -7.69
CA ARG A 100 -14.92 12.66 -7.32
C ARG A 100 -15.83 12.56 -8.55
N GLY A 101 -16.47 11.40 -8.71
CA GLY A 101 -17.40 11.10 -9.79
C GLY A 101 -18.88 11.15 -9.39
N LEU A 102 -19.22 11.71 -8.21
CA LEU A 102 -20.60 11.74 -7.73
C LEU A 102 -21.38 12.92 -8.34
N TYR A 103 -22.66 12.68 -8.71
CA TYR A 103 -23.57 13.71 -9.22
C TYR A 103 -24.05 14.64 -8.09
N PRO A 104 -23.69 15.96 -8.10
CA PRO A 104 -23.93 16.87 -6.98
C PRO A 104 -25.42 17.05 -6.61
N THR A 105 -26.32 16.84 -7.55
CA THR A 105 -27.77 17.03 -7.40
C THR A 105 -28.52 15.80 -6.93
N MET A 106 -27.92 14.60 -7.02
CA MET A 106 -28.51 13.36 -6.54
C MET A 106 -28.54 13.31 -5.02
N LYS A 107 -29.51 12.58 -4.46
CA LYS A 107 -29.51 12.20 -3.04
C LYS A 107 -28.43 11.15 -2.78
N THR A 108 -27.91 11.11 -1.56
CA THR A 108 -26.82 10.21 -1.16
C THR A 108 -27.18 8.74 -1.41
N GLN A 109 -28.34 8.30 -0.95
CA GLN A 109 -28.82 6.93 -1.19
C GLN A 109 -28.95 6.62 -2.69
N GLU A 110 -29.55 7.55 -3.44
CA GLU A 110 -29.76 7.39 -4.88
C GLU A 110 -28.43 7.30 -5.65
N ALA A 111 -27.42 8.09 -5.25
CA ALA A 111 -26.10 8.06 -5.87
C ALA A 111 -25.41 6.70 -5.67
N ILE A 112 -25.48 6.13 -4.46
CA ILE A 112 -24.93 4.79 -4.18
C ILE A 112 -25.69 3.72 -4.96
N ALA A 113 -27.03 3.75 -4.94
CA ALA A 113 -27.87 2.81 -5.66
C ALA A 113 -27.64 2.88 -7.19
N PHE A 114 -27.43 4.08 -7.73
CA PHE A 114 -27.11 4.31 -9.13
C PHE A 114 -25.78 3.64 -9.53
N MET A 115 -24.73 3.79 -8.71
CA MET A 115 -23.45 3.12 -8.95
C MET A 115 -23.62 1.59 -8.96
N GLY A 116 -24.43 1.04 -8.05
CA GLY A 116 -24.76 -0.38 -8.04
C GLY A 116 -25.54 -0.83 -9.29
N ALA A 117 -26.49 -0.02 -9.74
CA ALA A 117 -27.29 -0.31 -10.95
C ALA A 117 -26.41 -0.34 -12.22
N LEU A 118 -25.38 0.50 -12.31
CA LEU A 118 -24.40 0.45 -13.41
C LEU A 118 -23.58 -0.86 -13.42
N ARG A 119 -23.60 -1.62 -12.31
CA ARG A 119 -22.96 -2.93 -12.13
C ARG A 119 -23.97 -4.08 -12.12
N GLY A 120 -25.18 -3.84 -12.61
CA GLY A 120 -26.21 -4.87 -12.73
C GLY A 120 -27.03 -5.13 -11.47
N LEU A 121 -26.80 -4.40 -10.36
CA LEU A 121 -27.59 -4.55 -9.14
C LEU A 121 -29.01 -3.99 -9.35
N PRO A 122 -30.09 -4.73 -9.04
CA PRO A 122 -31.45 -4.21 -9.11
C PRO A 122 -31.62 -2.95 -8.26
N TRP A 123 -32.30 -1.94 -8.79
CA TRP A 123 -32.45 -0.61 -8.16
C TRP A 123 -32.95 -0.68 -6.72
N ALA A 124 -34.02 -1.49 -6.48
CA ALA A 124 -34.61 -1.64 -5.15
C ALA A 124 -33.59 -2.24 -4.15
N GLU A 125 -32.81 -3.23 -4.58
CA GLU A 125 -31.76 -3.85 -3.78
C GLU A 125 -30.62 -2.87 -3.54
N GLY A 126 -30.19 -2.14 -4.58
CA GLY A 126 -29.18 -1.09 -4.46
C GLY A 126 -29.54 -0.02 -3.44
N ARG A 127 -30.81 0.41 -3.40
CA ARG A 127 -31.31 1.36 -2.40
C ARG A 127 -31.31 0.77 -0.99
N ALA A 128 -31.74 -0.47 -0.83
CA ALA A 128 -31.74 -1.13 0.47
C ALA A 128 -30.31 -1.27 1.03
N ARG A 129 -29.36 -1.74 0.20
CA ARG A 129 -27.95 -1.84 0.59
C ARG A 129 -27.31 -0.47 0.86
N ALA A 130 -27.66 0.55 0.07
CA ALA A 130 -27.20 1.92 0.29
C ALA A 130 -27.65 2.45 1.65
N THR A 131 -28.92 2.19 2.05
CA THR A 131 -29.42 2.56 3.39
C THR A 131 -28.61 1.88 4.49
N MET A 132 -28.41 0.56 4.39
CA MET A 132 -27.60 -0.19 5.37
C MET A 132 -26.18 0.39 5.51
N LEU A 133 -25.49 0.58 4.39
CA LEU A 133 -24.13 1.13 4.39
C LEU A 133 -24.08 2.52 5.05
N LEU A 134 -25.07 3.37 4.78
CA LEU A 134 -25.14 4.70 5.37
C LEU A 134 -25.42 4.65 6.88
N GLU A 135 -26.35 3.82 7.33
CA GLU A 135 -26.72 3.67 8.74
C GLU A 135 -25.57 3.07 9.56
N GLU A 136 -25.01 1.96 9.12
CA GLU A 136 -23.91 1.25 9.78
C GLU A 136 -22.66 2.12 9.94
N ASN A 137 -22.44 3.07 9.01
CA ASN A 137 -21.29 3.96 9.03
C ASN A 137 -21.59 5.37 9.56
N GLY A 138 -22.70 5.55 10.27
CA GLY A 138 -23.06 6.80 10.94
C GLY A 138 -23.50 7.93 10.01
N LEU A 139 -23.84 7.61 8.75
CA LEU A 139 -24.32 8.54 7.73
C LEU A 139 -25.83 8.43 7.49
N GLY A 140 -26.58 7.75 8.36
CA GLY A 140 -28.04 7.60 8.25
C GLY A 140 -28.77 8.95 8.13
N HIS A 141 -28.29 9.99 8.83
CA HIS A 141 -28.82 11.36 8.74
C HIS A 141 -28.64 12.00 7.34
N ALA A 142 -27.80 11.44 6.49
CA ALA A 142 -27.50 11.98 5.16
C ALA A 142 -28.21 11.23 4.02
N ILE A 143 -29.02 10.21 4.30
CA ILE A 143 -29.69 9.38 3.27
C ILE A 143 -30.37 10.21 2.20
N ASP A 144 -31.18 11.21 2.60
CA ASP A 144 -31.93 12.11 1.71
C ASP A 144 -31.21 13.41 1.37
N GLN A 145 -29.99 13.62 1.88
CA GLN A 145 -29.21 14.82 1.55
C GLN A 145 -28.64 14.73 0.14
N LYS A 146 -28.58 15.87 -0.54
CA LYS A 146 -27.89 15.96 -1.84
C LYS A 146 -26.37 15.92 -1.66
N ILE A 147 -25.68 15.25 -2.57
CA ILE A 147 -24.23 15.06 -2.56
C ILE A 147 -23.49 16.40 -2.35
N ARG A 148 -23.95 17.49 -2.99
CA ARG A 148 -23.33 18.83 -2.83
C ARG A 148 -23.38 19.42 -1.41
N LYS A 149 -24.18 18.83 -0.51
CA LYS A 149 -24.29 19.27 0.90
C LYS A 149 -23.41 18.47 1.85
N LEU A 150 -22.79 17.42 1.37
CA LEU A 150 -21.89 16.58 2.17
C LEU A 150 -20.55 17.27 2.38
N SER A 151 -19.93 16.99 3.54
CA SER A 151 -18.51 17.31 3.75
C SER A 151 -17.63 16.51 2.79
N LYS A 152 -16.37 16.92 2.66
CA LYS A 152 -15.40 16.19 1.82
C LYS A 152 -15.26 14.73 2.24
N GLY A 153 -15.13 14.47 3.55
CA GLY A 153 -15.00 13.12 4.08
C GLY A 153 -16.27 12.29 3.87
N MET A 154 -17.45 12.84 4.11
CA MET A 154 -18.71 12.15 3.84
C MET A 154 -18.86 11.79 2.36
N ALA A 155 -18.55 12.71 1.44
CA ALA A 155 -18.64 12.45 0.01
C ALA A 155 -17.67 11.33 -0.43
N GLN A 156 -16.47 11.26 0.17
CA GLN A 156 -15.50 10.18 -0.09
C GLN A 156 -16.03 8.82 0.37
N LEU A 157 -16.60 8.75 1.58
CA LEU A 157 -17.24 7.52 2.07
C LEU A 157 -18.41 7.10 1.18
N VAL A 158 -19.25 8.04 0.77
CA VAL A 158 -20.37 7.76 -0.15
C VAL A 158 -19.88 7.23 -1.50
N GLN A 159 -18.77 7.74 -2.01
CA GLN A 159 -18.15 7.25 -3.24
C GLN A 159 -17.63 5.82 -3.07
N LEU A 160 -16.99 5.53 -1.92
CA LEU A 160 -16.60 4.16 -1.58
C LEU A 160 -17.82 3.23 -1.49
N PHE A 161 -18.89 3.66 -0.81
CA PHE A 161 -20.13 2.85 -0.74
C PHE A 161 -20.66 2.54 -2.13
N GLY A 162 -20.61 3.49 -3.06
CA GLY A 162 -20.98 3.26 -4.46
C GLY A 162 -20.10 2.20 -5.15
N SER A 163 -18.81 2.11 -4.76
CA SER A 163 -17.89 1.12 -5.34
C SER A 163 -18.02 -0.29 -4.73
N ILE A 164 -18.67 -0.43 -3.55
CA ILE A 164 -18.82 -1.71 -2.85
C ILE A 164 -20.26 -2.23 -2.78
N VAL A 165 -21.27 -1.40 -3.10
CA VAL A 165 -22.69 -1.73 -2.93
C VAL A 165 -23.13 -2.99 -3.69
N HIS A 166 -22.50 -3.29 -4.80
CA HIS A 166 -22.72 -4.49 -5.62
C HIS A 166 -21.92 -5.71 -5.15
N ARG A 167 -21.12 -5.59 -4.05
CA ARG A 167 -20.29 -6.65 -3.46
C ARG A 167 -19.26 -7.20 -4.45
N PRO A 168 -18.31 -6.39 -4.92
CA PRO A 168 -17.31 -6.80 -5.89
C PRO A 168 -16.40 -7.91 -5.36
N GLU A 169 -15.84 -8.73 -6.27
CA GLU A 169 -14.75 -9.67 -5.97
C GLU A 169 -13.38 -8.96 -5.94
N LEU A 170 -13.25 -7.88 -6.72
CA LEU A 170 -12.05 -7.05 -6.78
C LEU A 170 -12.42 -5.59 -6.55
N LEU A 171 -11.77 -4.95 -5.58
CA LEU A 171 -11.93 -3.54 -5.28
C LEU A 171 -10.63 -2.80 -5.58
N VAL A 172 -10.68 -1.84 -6.52
CA VAL A 172 -9.55 -1.01 -6.91
C VAL A 172 -9.78 0.41 -6.42
N LEU A 173 -8.83 0.94 -5.62
CA LEU A 173 -8.94 2.23 -4.94
C LEU A 173 -7.76 3.12 -5.32
N ASP A 174 -8.03 4.25 -5.95
CA ASP A 174 -6.99 5.20 -6.36
C ASP A 174 -6.91 6.35 -5.35
N GLU A 175 -5.80 6.41 -4.57
CA GLU A 175 -5.55 7.38 -3.49
C GLU A 175 -6.75 7.56 -2.52
N PRO A 176 -7.33 6.47 -1.97
CA PRO A 176 -8.61 6.52 -1.25
C PRO A 176 -8.59 7.42 -0.01
N PHE A 177 -7.43 7.63 0.61
CA PHE A 177 -7.26 8.40 1.85
C PHE A 177 -7.02 9.90 1.62
N SER A 178 -6.88 10.32 0.35
CA SER A 178 -6.52 11.70 0.01
C SER A 178 -7.55 12.70 0.52
N GLY A 179 -7.08 13.69 1.30
CA GLY A 179 -7.90 14.79 1.82
C GLY A 179 -8.92 14.40 2.88
N LEU A 180 -8.79 13.23 3.50
CA LEU A 180 -9.56 12.80 4.66
C LEU A 180 -8.88 13.23 5.97
N ASP A 181 -9.70 13.61 6.97
CA ASP A 181 -9.26 13.74 8.35
C ASP A 181 -9.01 12.36 9.00
N PRO A 182 -8.27 12.29 10.11
CA PRO A 182 -7.90 11.01 10.74
C PRO A 182 -9.09 10.11 11.08
N VAL A 183 -10.21 10.66 11.52
CA VAL A 183 -11.40 9.87 11.89
C VAL A 183 -12.01 9.18 10.66
N ASN A 184 -12.09 9.91 9.54
CA ASN A 184 -12.59 9.33 8.28
C ASN A 184 -11.57 8.38 7.65
N GLN A 185 -10.26 8.56 7.87
CA GLN A 185 -9.24 7.58 7.46
C GLN A 185 -9.42 6.25 8.18
N GLU A 186 -9.61 6.26 9.50
CA GLU A 186 -9.85 5.04 10.29
C GLU A 186 -11.12 4.31 9.84
N ARG A 187 -12.20 5.05 9.57
CA ARG A 187 -13.44 4.46 9.04
C ARG A 187 -13.22 3.80 7.67
N LEU A 188 -12.48 4.46 6.79
CA LEU A 188 -12.15 3.93 5.48
C LEU A 188 -11.29 2.66 5.59
N GLU A 189 -10.29 2.66 6.48
CA GLU A 189 -9.46 1.47 6.76
C GLU A 189 -10.31 0.30 7.24
N ALA A 190 -11.22 0.54 8.19
CA ALA A 190 -12.14 -0.48 8.69
C ALA A 190 -13.02 -1.07 7.58
N LEU A 191 -13.52 -0.25 6.66
CA LEU A 191 -14.31 -0.69 5.51
C LEU A 191 -13.48 -1.53 4.52
N ILE A 192 -12.25 -1.14 4.24
CA ILE A 192 -11.33 -1.90 3.39
C ILE A 192 -11.06 -3.28 4.01
N LEU A 193 -10.80 -3.34 5.31
CA LEU A 193 -10.59 -4.61 6.02
C LEU A 193 -11.85 -5.48 6.01
N ALA A 194 -13.04 -4.89 6.22
CA ALA A 194 -14.31 -5.62 6.17
C ALA A 194 -14.58 -6.21 4.77
N GLU A 195 -14.25 -5.48 3.70
CA GLU A 195 -14.38 -6.01 2.33
C GLU A 195 -13.39 -7.15 2.06
N ARG A 196 -12.14 -7.06 2.54
CA ARG A 196 -11.19 -8.18 2.47
C ARG A 196 -11.71 -9.39 3.24
N ASP A 197 -12.20 -9.19 4.46
CA ASP A 197 -12.69 -10.27 5.32
C ASP A 197 -13.95 -10.94 4.74
N ARG A 198 -14.71 -10.20 3.91
CA ARG A 198 -15.79 -10.75 3.08
C ARG A 198 -15.27 -11.64 1.93
N GLY A 199 -13.97 -11.59 1.63
CA GLY A 199 -13.31 -12.34 0.56
C GLY A 199 -12.97 -11.52 -0.69
N ALA A 200 -13.19 -10.20 -0.69
CA ALA A 200 -12.78 -9.35 -1.80
C ALA A 200 -11.25 -9.21 -1.85
N THR A 201 -10.70 -9.13 -3.05
CA THR A 201 -9.32 -8.71 -3.29
C THR A 201 -9.28 -7.19 -3.36
N ILE A 202 -8.31 -6.58 -2.70
CA ILE A 202 -8.17 -5.12 -2.68
C ILE A 202 -6.86 -4.71 -3.35
N LEU A 203 -6.94 -3.84 -4.35
CA LEU A 203 -5.79 -3.16 -4.92
C LEU A 203 -5.93 -1.66 -4.63
N PHE A 204 -4.99 -1.04 -3.92
CA PHE A 204 -5.06 0.40 -3.73
C PHE A 204 -3.75 1.11 -4.01
N SER A 205 -3.84 2.33 -4.57
CA SER A 205 -2.69 3.21 -4.72
C SER A 205 -2.56 4.16 -3.53
N THR A 206 -1.33 4.45 -3.14
CA THR A 206 -1.05 5.53 -2.17
C THR A 206 0.39 6.04 -2.26
N HIS A 207 0.59 7.28 -1.82
CA HIS A 207 1.91 7.85 -1.55
C HIS A 207 2.18 7.94 -0.03
N VAL A 208 1.23 7.52 0.82
CA VAL A 208 1.33 7.58 2.28
C VAL A 208 1.68 6.21 2.84
N MET A 209 2.93 6.05 3.28
CA MET A 209 3.49 4.78 3.75
C MET A 209 2.77 4.19 4.98
N ALA A 210 2.22 5.05 5.84
CA ALA A 210 1.54 4.62 7.04
C ALA A 210 0.30 3.75 6.75
N HIS A 211 -0.48 4.09 5.70
CA HIS A 211 -1.62 3.27 5.28
C HIS A 211 -1.18 1.93 4.71
N ALA A 212 -0.14 1.93 3.85
CA ALA A 212 0.40 0.70 3.31
C ALA A 212 0.94 -0.23 4.40
N GLN A 213 1.64 0.32 5.40
CA GLN A 213 2.20 -0.46 6.51
C GLN A 213 1.13 -1.12 7.37
N ARG A 214 -0.07 -0.52 7.50
CA ARG A 214 -1.18 -1.06 8.29
C ARG A 214 -2.06 -2.04 7.52
N LEU A 215 -2.21 -1.83 6.22
CA LEU A 215 -3.23 -2.52 5.44
C LEU A 215 -2.67 -3.60 4.51
N CYS A 216 -1.47 -3.39 3.92
CA CYS A 216 -0.98 -4.26 2.85
C CYS A 216 -0.45 -5.59 3.36
N ASP A 217 -0.91 -6.67 2.74
CA ASP A 217 -0.26 -7.98 2.80
C ASP A 217 0.98 -7.98 1.89
N ARG A 218 0.84 -7.43 0.67
CA ARG A 218 1.92 -7.25 -0.31
C ARG A 218 1.84 -5.87 -0.95
N LEU A 219 2.96 -5.42 -1.51
CA LEU A 219 3.02 -4.13 -2.19
C LEU A 219 4.03 -4.12 -3.33
N SER A 220 3.79 -3.22 -4.30
CA SER A 220 4.78 -2.77 -5.27
C SER A 220 5.10 -1.30 -5.07
N ILE A 221 6.36 -0.93 -5.28
CA ILE A 221 6.79 0.47 -5.33
C ILE A 221 7.05 0.82 -6.78
N ILE A 222 6.33 1.82 -7.29
CA ILE A 222 6.49 2.35 -8.65
C ILE A 222 7.16 3.73 -8.56
N ALA A 223 8.22 3.91 -9.34
CA ALA A 223 8.88 5.19 -9.52
C ALA A 223 9.21 5.40 -11.00
N ARG A 224 8.89 6.59 -11.53
CA ARG A 224 9.12 6.96 -12.94
C ARG A 224 8.58 5.94 -13.95
N GLY A 225 7.39 5.43 -13.69
CA GLY A 225 6.71 4.46 -14.55
C GLY A 225 7.18 3.02 -14.42
N LYS A 226 8.22 2.72 -13.64
CA LYS A 226 8.78 1.38 -13.47
C LYS A 226 8.51 0.81 -12.09
N ARG A 227 8.28 -0.50 -12.01
CA ARG A 227 8.26 -1.22 -10.73
C ARG A 227 9.69 -1.35 -10.20
N ARG A 228 9.97 -0.78 -9.03
CA ARG A 228 11.29 -0.80 -8.37
C ARG A 228 11.39 -1.81 -7.24
N PHE A 229 10.24 -2.22 -6.70
CA PHE A 229 10.17 -3.23 -5.64
C PHE A 229 8.83 -3.97 -5.72
N GLU A 230 8.84 -5.24 -5.31
CA GLU A 230 7.65 -6.04 -5.03
C GLU A 230 7.96 -6.98 -3.86
N GLY A 231 7.05 -7.08 -2.91
CA GLY A 231 7.19 -7.95 -1.73
C GLY A 231 6.21 -7.57 -0.63
N THR A 232 6.47 -8.06 0.57
CA THR A 232 5.77 -7.66 1.78
C THR A 232 6.36 -6.36 2.35
N VAL A 233 5.67 -5.77 3.33
CA VAL A 233 6.22 -4.65 4.12
C VAL A 233 7.52 -5.07 4.83
N ALA A 234 7.60 -6.32 5.30
CA ALA A 234 8.78 -6.85 5.96
C ALA A 234 9.97 -6.96 4.99
N ASP A 235 9.74 -7.42 3.75
CA ASP A 235 10.77 -7.52 2.72
C ASP A 235 11.33 -6.14 2.36
N ALA A 236 10.46 -5.14 2.17
CA ALA A 236 10.89 -3.77 1.91
C ALA A 236 11.77 -3.21 3.03
N ARG A 237 11.38 -3.43 4.30
CA ARG A 237 12.16 -3.00 5.47
C ARG A 237 13.48 -3.75 5.62
N ALA A 238 13.55 -5.00 5.18
CA ALA A 238 14.76 -5.82 5.23
C ALA A 238 15.86 -5.36 4.25
N LEU A 239 15.52 -4.51 3.26
CA LEU A 239 16.51 -3.89 2.37
C LEU A 239 17.43 -2.89 3.09
N LEU A 240 17.02 -2.43 4.27
CA LEU A 240 17.81 -1.49 5.07
C LEU A 240 18.45 -2.20 6.27
N PRO A 241 19.70 -1.84 6.64
CA PRO A 241 20.30 -2.35 7.84
C PRO A 241 19.53 -1.87 9.08
N GLN A 242 19.55 -2.69 10.12
CA GLN A 242 19.01 -2.30 11.41
C GLN A 242 19.79 -1.11 11.95
N GLN A 243 19.11 -0.21 12.64
CA GLN A 243 19.72 0.95 13.29
C GLN A 243 19.88 0.66 14.79
N VAL A 244 21.04 1.01 15.31
CA VAL A 244 21.34 0.95 16.74
C VAL A 244 21.25 2.36 17.30
N LEU A 245 20.50 2.52 18.39
CA LEU A 245 20.51 3.71 19.23
C LEU A 245 21.21 3.36 20.55
N TYR A 246 22.37 3.91 20.77
CA TYR A 246 23.18 3.66 21.97
C TYR A 246 23.35 4.94 22.78
N THR A 247 22.98 4.87 24.05
CA THR A 247 23.17 5.98 25.00
C THR A 247 24.22 5.57 26.04
N PRO A 248 25.39 6.23 26.10
CA PRO A 248 26.42 5.95 27.11
C PRO A 248 26.01 6.49 28.48
N HIS A 249 26.57 5.92 29.55
CA HIS A 249 26.51 6.52 30.90
C HIS A 249 27.26 7.84 30.99
N PHE A 250 28.44 7.89 30.34
CA PHE A 250 29.28 9.09 30.28
C PHE A 250 29.64 9.34 28.80
N ALA A 251 29.48 10.57 28.35
CA ALA A 251 29.84 10.97 26.99
C ALA A 251 30.96 12.00 27.07
N ASP A 252 32.19 11.59 26.72
CA ASP A 252 33.28 12.48 26.44
C ASP A 252 33.69 12.40 24.96
N GLY A 253 34.66 13.23 24.55
CA GLY A 253 35.08 13.26 23.14
C GLY A 253 35.81 12.00 22.65
N GLY A 254 36.15 11.05 23.53
CA GLY A 254 36.85 9.81 23.19
C GLY A 254 35.96 8.71 22.64
N ILE A 255 34.66 8.76 22.95
CA ILE A 255 33.69 7.72 22.53
C ILE A 255 33.64 7.56 21.00
N THR A 256 33.79 8.64 20.25
CA THR A 256 33.73 8.63 18.77
C THR A 256 34.75 7.72 18.12
N ALA A 257 35.91 7.51 18.76
CA ALA A 257 36.97 6.63 18.25
C ALA A 257 36.60 5.13 18.36
N LEU A 258 35.63 4.78 19.21
CA LEU A 258 35.18 3.41 19.42
C LEU A 258 33.88 3.08 18.63
N LEU A 259 33.15 4.10 18.20
CA LEU A 259 31.90 3.94 17.43
C LEU A 259 32.20 3.64 15.95
N PRO A 260 31.23 3.04 15.25
CA PRO A 260 31.30 2.86 13.80
C PRO A 260 31.47 4.19 13.06
N PRO A 261 32.09 4.20 11.84
CA PRO A 261 32.33 5.44 11.08
C PRO A 261 31.07 6.18 10.67
N ASP A 262 29.94 5.47 10.55
CA ASP A 262 28.61 6.00 10.21
C ASP A 262 27.87 6.55 11.44
N ALA A 263 28.45 6.45 12.64
CA ALA A 263 27.79 6.89 13.86
C ALA A 263 27.53 8.40 13.86
N THR A 264 26.28 8.78 14.08
CA THR A 264 25.83 10.15 14.18
C THR A 264 25.21 10.42 15.55
N ARG A 265 25.35 11.67 16.04
CA ARG A 265 24.80 12.04 17.32
C ARG A 265 23.30 12.37 17.21
N ALA A 266 22.47 11.72 18.03
CA ALA A 266 21.03 11.90 18.13
C ALA A 266 20.65 12.29 19.56
N GLY A 267 20.78 13.58 19.91
CA GLY A 267 20.62 14.08 21.28
C GLY A 267 21.71 13.55 22.22
N GLU A 268 21.32 12.82 23.25
CA GLU A 268 22.25 12.14 24.17
C GLU A 268 22.71 10.77 23.68
N ALA A 269 22.03 10.22 22.63
CA ALA A 269 22.34 8.93 22.05
C ALA A 269 23.22 9.04 20.79
N TRP A 270 23.78 7.92 20.39
CA TRP A 270 24.47 7.70 19.12
C TRP A 270 23.67 6.74 18.26
N ARG A 271 23.45 7.11 17.00
CA ARG A 271 22.78 6.28 16.00
C ARG A 271 23.80 5.81 14.97
N PHE A 272 23.80 4.51 14.67
CA PHE A 272 24.64 3.89 13.65
C PHE A 272 23.98 2.62 13.12
N GLU A 273 24.45 2.13 11.97
CA GLU A 273 23.99 0.86 11.42
C GLU A 273 24.47 -0.33 12.25
N MET A 274 23.63 -1.38 12.33
CA MET A 274 24.01 -2.61 13.01
C MET A 274 25.30 -3.17 12.38
N PRO A 275 26.37 -3.37 13.16
CA PRO A 275 27.62 -3.95 12.64
C PRO A 275 27.40 -5.35 12.06
N GLY A 276 28.02 -5.66 10.91
CA GLY A 276 27.85 -6.95 10.22
C GLY A 276 28.23 -8.19 11.04
N GLY A 277 29.01 -8.02 12.11
CA GLY A 277 29.37 -9.08 13.08
C GLY A 277 28.51 -9.12 14.34
N GLY A 278 27.42 -8.35 14.39
CA GLY A 278 26.58 -8.17 15.58
C GLY A 278 27.06 -7.03 16.48
N ILE A 279 26.22 -6.69 17.47
CA ILE A 279 26.46 -5.55 18.36
C ILE A 279 27.43 -5.89 19.54
N GLU A 280 27.58 -7.17 19.86
CA GLU A 280 28.21 -7.63 21.10
C GLU A 280 29.67 -7.18 21.21
N ALA A 281 30.45 -7.31 20.11
CA ALA A 281 31.84 -6.92 20.08
C ALA A 281 32.02 -5.41 20.26
N LEU A 282 31.10 -4.61 19.72
CA LEU A 282 31.10 -3.16 19.87
C LEU A 282 30.75 -2.78 21.31
N LEU A 283 29.68 -3.37 21.89
CA LEU A 283 29.28 -3.11 23.29
C LEU A 283 30.42 -3.45 24.26
N LYS A 284 31.11 -4.59 24.05
CA LYS A 284 32.25 -4.96 24.86
C LYS A 284 33.35 -3.89 24.84
N ARG A 285 33.74 -3.39 23.65
CA ARG A 285 34.73 -2.31 23.52
C ARG A 285 34.29 -1.02 24.21
N LEU A 286 33.01 -0.66 24.14
CA LEU A 286 32.46 0.53 24.76
C LEU A 286 32.46 0.40 26.30
N ILE A 287 32.13 -0.77 26.84
CA ILE A 287 32.13 -1.06 28.27
C ILE A 287 33.59 -1.07 28.79
N ASP A 288 34.52 -1.75 28.11
CA ASP A 288 35.92 -1.81 28.45
C ASP A 288 36.56 -0.42 28.37
N GLY A 289 36.09 0.46 27.49
CA GLY A 289 36.46 1.87 27.40
C GLY A 289 35.85 2.78 28.49
N GLY A 290 35.05 2.26 29.39
CA GLY A 290 34.47 3.00 30.53
C GLY A 290 33.16 3.74 30.23
N TYR A 291 32.60 3.63 29.02
CA TYR A 291 31.39 4.38 28.65
C TYR A 291 30.08 3.78 29.18
N GLY A 292 30.05 2.47 29.47
CA GLY A 292 28.85 1.79 29.95
C GLY A 292 27.65 1.89 29.01
N ILE A 293 26.48 1.43 29.46
CA ILE A 293 25.23 1.46 28.69
C ILE A 293 24.12 2.05 29.54
N SER A 294 23.67 3.25 29.21
CA SER A 294 22.47 3.87 29.82
C SER A 294 21.20 3.48 29.04
N GLY A 295 21.33 3.33 27.73
CA GLY A 295 20.24 2.88 26.87
C GLY A 295 20.77 2.20 25.63
N LEU A 296 20.05 1.17 25.17
CA LEU A 296 20.31 0.47 23.91
C LEU A 296 18.98 0.10 23.28
N SER A 297 18.77 0.57 22.06
CA SER A 297 17.64 0.15 21.22
C SER A 297 18.15 -0.31 19.86
N ILE A 298 17.59 -1.39 19.35
CA ILE A 298 17.85 -1.90 18.00
C ILE A 298 16.56 -1.78 17.24
N GLU A 299 16.54 -0.88 16.27
CA GLU A 299 15.35 -0.54 15.51
C GLU A 299 15.48 -1.01 14.07
N ARG A 300 14.41 -1.60 13.54
CA ARG A 300 14.31 -1.83 12.10
C ARG A 300 13.75 -0.56 11.47
N PRO A 301 14.36 -0.06 10.39
CA PRO A 301 13.81 1.06 9.64
C PRO A 301 12.34 0.82 9.27
N GLY A 302 11.56 1.90 9.20
CA GLY A 302 10.18 1.86 8.77
C GLY A 302 10.04 1.69 7.25
N LEU A 303 8.80 1.51 6.80
CA LEU A 303 8.51 1.45 5.36
C LEU A 303 8.83 2.77 4.66
N HIS A 304 8.76 3.91 5.38
CA HIS A 304 9.09 5.22 4.82
C HIS A 304 10.56 5.32 4.43
N GLU A 305 11.48 4.91 5.30
CA GLU A 305 12.91 4.91 5.03
C GLU A 305 13.26 3.97 3.87
N ALA A 306 12.65 2.78 3.86
CA ALA A 306 12.81 1.83 2.76
C ALA A 306 12.31 2.41 1.43
N PHE A 307 11.16 3.07 1.42
CA PHE A 307 10.61 3.75 0.26
C PHE A 307 11.53 4.84 -0.27
N VAL A 308 12.05 5.71 0.62
CA VAL A 308 12.98 6.79 0.23
C VAL A 308 14.23 6.21 -0.42
N ARG A 309 14.78 5.13 0.13
CA ARG A 309 15.95 4.44 -0.44
C ARG A 309 15.65 3.88 -1.82
N ILE A 310 14.58 3.09 -1.97
CA ILE A 310 14.20 2.45 -3.24
C ILE A 310 13.95 3.49 -4.34
N VAL A 311 13.27 4.58 -4.01
CA VAL A 311 12.96 5.67 -4.97
C VAL A 311 14.19 6.52 -5.26
N GLY A 312 15.07 6.73 -4.26
CA GLY A 312 16.33 7.48 -4.40
C GLY A 312 17.33 6.75 -5.29
N ASP A 313 17.54 5.46 -5.09
CA ASP A 313 18.42 4.63 -5.90
C ASP A 313 17.95 4.60 -7.37
N ALA A 314 16.62 4.51 -7.60
CA ALA A 314 16.02 4.63 -8.92
C ALA A 314 16.30 5.98 -9.61
N ALA A 315 16.44 7.05 -8.84
CA ALA A 315 16.78 8.37 -9.39
C ALA A 315 18.25 8.45 -9.86
N MET A 316 19.15 7.68 -9.23
CA MET A 316 20.57 7.61 -9.60
C MET A 316 20.79 6.69 -10.81
N GLU A 317 20.10 5.53 -10.87
CA GLU A 317 20.21 4.59 -11.98
C GLU A 317 19.78 5.18 -13.32
N ASP A 318 18.69 5.98 -13.32
CA ASP A 318 18.16 6.59 -14.54
C ASP A 318 18.96 7.84 -14.98
N ALA A 319 19.92 8.30 -14.18
CA ALA A 319 20.80 9.43 -14.48
C ALA A 319 22.21 9.02 -14.99
N ALA A 320 22.54 7.72 -14.88
CA ALA A 320 23.82 7.12 -15.31
C ALA A 320 23.71 6.52 -16.72
#